data_010e7f5f159ee9371e956fddef8a0cd2
#
_entry.id   010e7f5f159ee9371e956fddef8a0cd2
#
_cell.length_a   1.000
_cell.length_b   1.000
_cell.length_c   1.000
_cell.angle_alpha   90.00
_cell.angle_beta   90.00
_cell.angle_gamma   90.00
#
_symmetry.space_group_name_H-M   'P 1'
#
loop_
_entity.id
_entity.type
_entity.pdbx_description
1 polymer ?
#
loop_
_entity_poly.entity_id
_entity_poly.type
_entity_poly.pdbx_seq_one_letter_code
_entity_poly.pdbx_strand_id
1 'polypeptide(L)'
;LSNIDQREKTLIFCQNQRHAGLIRDLINQEKRIPDPHYCHRVTADDGEIGEQHLRDFQDNERSIPTILTTSQKLSTGVDARNVRHIVLFRRIKSMVEFKQIIGRGTRLYDGKDYFTIHDFTRSHELFKDPAWDGEELEPVEPRERTTKEPGEPEPLPGPPAPEDEPRRIIRIKLADGKERS
;
A
#
# COMPACT_ATOMS: atom_id res chain seq x y z
N LEU A 1 -8.77 0.51 5.04
CA LEU A 1 -9.29 -0.67 4.29
C LEU A 1 -10.33 -0.29 3.22
N SER A 2 -11.01 0.86 3.32
CA SER A 2 -12.05 1.27 2.34
C SER A 2 -11.54 1.44 0.91
N ASN A 3 -10.25 1.72 0.73
CA ASN A 3 -9.62 1.99 -0.58
C ASN A 3 -8.78 0.81 -1.10
N ILE A 4 -8.84 -0.35 -0.44
CA ILE A 4 -8.09 -1.56 -0.80
C ILE A 4 -9.09 -2.69 -0.95
N ASP A 5 -8.99 -3.45 -2.05
CA ASP A 5 -9.71 -4.72 -2.13
C ASP A 5 -9.11 -5.68 -1.10
N GLN A 6 -9.95 -6.10 -0.14
CA GLN A 6 -9.52 -6.94 0.98
C GLN A 6 -9.11 -8.36 0.56
N ARG A 7 -9.18 -8.70 -0.72
CA ARG A 7 -8.70 -9.97 -1.28
C ARG A 7 -7.31 -9.86 -1.90
N GLU A 8 -6.78 -8.64 -2.06
CA GLU A 8 -5.52 -8.38 -2.71
C GLU A 8 -4.36 -8.34 -1.73
N LYS A 9 -3.27 -9.06 -2.05
CA LYS A 9 -2.09 -9.11 -1.18
C LYS A 9 -1.49 -7.73 -0.98
N THR A 10 -1.31 -7.34 0.28
CA THR A 10 -0.90 -6.02 0.72
C THR A 10 0.29 -6.09 1.68
N LEU A 11 1.33 -5.30 1.41
CA LEU A 11 2.47 -5.09 2.33
C LEU A 11 2.35 -3.72 2.99
N ILE A 12 2.46 -3.66 4.32
CA ILE A 12 2.36 -2.43 5.11
C ILE A 12 3.67 -2.18 5.86
N PHE A 13 4.36 -1.09 5.53
CA PHE A 13 5.60 -0.68 6.17
C PHE A 13 5.32 0.31 7.29
N CYS A 14 5.58 -0.10 8.53
CA CYS A 14 5.33 0.65 9.75
C CYS A 14 6.62 1.24 10.33
N GLN A 15 6.49 2.22 11.22
CA GLN A 15 7.61 2.94 11.82
C GLN A 15 8.51 2.04 12.68
N ASN A 16 7.88 1.14 13.44
CA ASN A 16 8.55 0.19 14.32
C ASN A 16 7.66 -1.04 14.55
N GLN A 17 8.16 -2.00 15.28
CA GLN A 17 7.47 -3.26 15.56
C GLN A 17 6.17 -3.09 16.34
N ARG A 18 6.14 -2.15 17.31
CA ARG A 18 4.93 -1.83 18.09
C ARG A 18 3.84 -1.26 17.17
N HIS A 19 4.21 -0.34 16.29
CA HIS A 19 3.31 0.22 15.29
C HIS A 19 2.78 -0.86 14.33
N ALA A 20 3.66 -1.77 13.88
CA ALA A 20 3.25 -2.90 13.04
C ALA A 20 2.23 -3.81 13.75
N GLY A 21 2.42 -4.07 15.05
CA GLY A 21 1.47 -4.81 15.87
C GLY A 21 0.12 -4.10 15.99
N LEU A 22 0.13 -2.80 16.27
CA LEU A 22 -1.10 -2.00 16.37
C LEU A 22 -1.90 -2.00 15.05
N ILE A 23 -1.21 -1.78 13.93
CA ILE A 23 -1.87 -1.79 12.60
C ILE A 23 -2.44 -3.17 12.27
N ARG A 24 -1.72 -4.27 12.57
CA ARG A 24 -2.24 -5.62 12.43
C ARG A 24 -3.54 -5.82 13.22
N ASP A 25 -3.56 -5.38 14.48
CA ASP A 25 -4.72 -5.56 15.36
C ASP A 25 -5.92 -4.76 14.87
N LEU A 26 -5.73 -3.50 14.47
CA LEU A 26 -6.77 -2.67 13.88
C LEU A 26 -7.33 -3.28 12.59
N ILE A 27 -6.47 -3.79 11.71
CA ILE A 27 -6.90 -4.45 10.48
C ILE A 27 -7.74 -5.69 10.80
N ASN A 28 -7.31 -6.51 11.76
CA ASN A 28 -8.04 -7.70 12.15
C ASN A 28 -9.36 -7.40 12.86
N GLN A 29 -9.55 -6.21 13.42
CA GLN A 29 -10.84 -5.74 13.96
C GLN A 29 -11.77 -5.23 12.86
N GLU A 30 -11.24 -4.51 11.86
CA GLU A 30 -12.00 -3.84 10.81
C GLU A 30 -12.20 -4.68 9.54
N LYS A 31 -11.60 -5.85 9.45
CA LYS A 31 -11.70 -6.72 8.27
C LYS A 31 -13.11 -7.25 8.05
N ARG A 32 -13.49 -7.39 6.79
CA ARG A 32 -14.74 -8.03 6.38
C ARG A 32 -14.59 -9.53 6.16
N ILE A 33 -13.37 -10.00 5.95
CA ILE A 33 -13.06 -11.42 5.76
C ILE A 33 -12.90 -12.06 7.14
N PRO A 34 -13.75 -13.06 7.51
CA PRO A 34 -13.79 -13.62 8.86
C PRO A 34 -12.70 -14.69 9.06
N ASP A 35 -11.45 -14.41 8.69
CA ASP A 35 -10.33 -15.34 8.87
C ASP A 35 -9.36 -14.79 9.93
N PRO A 36 -9.04 -15.52 11.01
CA PRO A 36 -8.13 -15.05 12.04
C PRO A 36 -6.70 -14.83 11.55
N HIS A 37 -6.31 -15.46 10.43
CA HIS A 37 -4.99 -15.35 9.81
C HIS A 37 -4.93 -14.32 8.68
N TYR A 38 -5.94 -13.46 8.57
CA TYR A 38 -6.05 -12.48 7.49
C TYR A 38 -4.87 -11.48 7.46
N CYS A 39 -4.48 -10.95 8.61
CA CYS A 39 -3.36 -10.03 8.74
C CYS A 39 -2.38 -10.50 9.81
N HIS A 40 -1.11 -10.65 9.44
CA HIS A 40 -0.03 -10.99 10.35
C HIS A 40 1.06 -9.92 10.41
N ARG A 41 1.73 -9.84 11.57
CA ARG A 41 2.95 -9.07 11.72
C ARG A 41 4.16 -9.95 11.40
N VAL A 42 5.13 -9.39 10.67
CA VAL A 42 6.41 -10.03 10.39
C VAL A 42 7.52 -9.03 10.65
N THR A 43 8.19 -9.18 11.77
CA THR A 43 9.31 -8.34 12.20
C THR A 43 10.49 -9.21 12.65
N ALA A 44 11.63 -8.59 12.97
CA ALA A 44 12.81 -9.35 13.39
C ALA A 44 12.58 -10.21 14.64
N ASP A 45 11.69 -9.76 15.53
CA ASP A 45 11.41 -10.44 16.80
C ASP A 45 10.35 -11.56 16.70
N ASP A 46 9.71 -11.73 15.54
CA ASP A 46 8.67 -12.76 15.39
C ASP A 46 9.24 -14.17 15.10
N GLY A 47 10.57 -14.30 14.95
CA GLY A 47 11.28 -15.59 14.85
C GLY A 47 10.71 -16.52 13.77
N GLU A 48 10.61 -17.81 14.09
CA GLU A 48 10.13 -18.86 13.19
C GLU A 48 8.66 -18.67 12.79
N ILE A 49 7.82 -18.15 13.68
CA ILE A 49 6.40 -17.88 13.40
C ILE A 49 6.28 -16.78 12.32
N GLY A 50 7.07 -15.71 12.44
CA GLY A 50 7.13 -14.66 11.42
C GLY A 50 7.62 -15.19 10.07
N GLU A 51 8.63 -16.07 10.07
CA GLU A 51 9.11 -16.72 8.84
C GLU A 51 8.04 -17.63 8.21
N GLN A 52 7.24 -18.32 9.02
CA GLN A 52 6.14 -19.14 8.50
C GLN A 52 5.07 -18.25 7.85
N HIS A 53 4.65 -17.17 8.51
CA HIS A 53 3.70 -16.22 7.94
C HIS A 53 4.20 -15.59 6.63
N LEU A 54 5.52 -15.35 6.54
CA LEU A 54 6.13 -14.84 5.32
C LEU A 54 6.07 -15.88 4.20
N ARG A 55 6.40 -17.14 4.47
CA ARG A 55 6.31 -18.24 3.49
C ARG A 55 4.87 -18.42 2.99
N ASP A 56 3.90 -18.42 3.89
CA ASP A 56 2.48 -18.55 3.54
C ASP A 56 2.00 -17.35 2.69
N PHE A 57 2.49 -16.14 2.97
CA PHE A 57 2.18 -14.97 2.18
C PHE A 57 2.81 -15.01 0.77
N GLN A 58 4.01 -15.55 0.66
CA GLN A 58 4.72 -15.68 -0.63
C GLN A 58 4.13 -16.76 -1.52
N ASP A 59 3.43 -17.74 -0.95
CA ASP A 59 2.74 -18.76 -1.70
C ASP A 59 1.59 -18.12 -2.51
N ASN A 60 1.68 -18.20 -3.83
CA ASN A 60 0.70 -17.60 -4.73
C ASN A 60 -0.63 -18.38 -4.77
N GLU A 61 -0.60 -19.66 -4.37
CA GLU A 61 -1.80 -20.49 -4.30
C GLU A 61 -2.62 -20.21 -3.02
N ARG A 62 -2.02 -19.51 -2.04
CA ARG A 62 -2.69 -19.12 -0.81
C ARG A 62 -3.16 -17.68 -0.85
N SER A 63 -4.42 -17.47 -0.56
CA SER A 63 -5.01 -16.13 -0.38
C SER A 63 -4.74 -15.55 1.02
N ILE A 64 -4.52 -16.41 2.02
CA ILE A 64 -4.29 -16.04 3.42
C ILE A 64 -2.84 -16.45 3.83
N PRO A 65 -2.10 -15.60 4.54
CA PRO A 65 -2.46 -14.22 4.92
C PRO A 65 -2.53 -13.29 3.71
N THR A 66 -3.49 -12.37 3.74
CA THR A 66 -3.66 -11.37 2.68
C THR A 66 -2.83 -10.13 2.95
N ILE A 67 -2.66 -9.77 4.23
CA ILE A 67 -1.93 -8.58 4.63
C ILE A 67 -0.76 -8.95 5.56
N LEU A 68 0.41 -8.38 5.28
CA LEU A 68 1.52 -8.38 6.23
C LEU A 68 1.87 -6.97 6.67
N THR A 69 2.04 -6.78 7.98
CA THR A 69 2.60 -5.56 8.58
C THR A 69 4.04 -5.79 9.00
N THR A 70 4.91 -4.86 8.70
CA THR A 70 6.34 -4.96 9.02
C THR A 70 6.95 -3.63 9.41
N SER A 71 8.11 -3.63 10.00
CA SER A 71 8.93 -2.43 10.23
C SER A 71 10.04 -2.30 9.17
N GLN A 72 11.12 -3.06 9.34
CA GLN A 72 12.29 -3.01 8.44
C GLN A 72 12.57 -4.33 7.74
N LYS A 73 12.18 -5.47 8.36
CA LYS A 73 12.58 -6.81 7.92
C LYS A 73 12.22 -7.11 6.46
N LEU A 74 11.05 -6.66 6.00
CA LEU A 74 10.55 -6.98 4.66
C LEU A 74 10.96 -5.96 3.57
N SER A 75 11.85 -5.03 3.87
CA SER A 75 12.45 -4.17 2.83
C SER A 75 13.35 -4.99 1.88
N THR A 76 13.90 -6.13 2.37
CA THR A 76 14.67 -7.11 1.60
C THR A 76 14.08 -8.51 1.75
N GLY A 77 14.29 -9.40 0.78
CA GLY A 77 14.04 -10.84 0.93
C GLY A 77 12.59 -11.33 0.69
N VAL A 78 11.60 -10.49 0.43
CA VAL A 78 10.23 -10.92 0.11
C VAL A 78 10.09 -11.23 -1.38
N ASP A 79 9.69 -12.43 -1.73
CA ASP A 79 9.37 -12.84 -3.10
C ASP A 79 7.87 -13.14 -3.28
N ALA A 80 7.03 -12.18 -2.93
CA ALA A 80 5.60 -12.28 -3.18
C ALA A 80 5.24 -11.57 -4.49
N ARG A 81 5.04 -12.33 -5.57
CA ARG A 81 4.76 -11.78 -6.91
C ARG A 81 3.40 -11.11 -7.00
N ASN A 82 2.42 -11.63 -6.27
CA ASN A 82 1.04 -11.15 -6.28
C ASN A 82 0.76 -9.99 -5.30
N VAL A 83 1.77 -9.22 -4.90
CA VAL A 83 1.54 -8.00 -4.10
C VAL A 83 0.93 -6.92 -4.99
N ARG A 84 -0.26 -6.45 -4.64
CA ARG A 84 -1.00 -5.42 -5.38
C ARG A 84 -1.05 -4.08 -4.66
N HIS A 85 -0.82 -4.08 -3.35
CA HIS A 85 -0.79 -2.85 -2.57
C HIS A 85 0.46 -2.78 -1.69
N ILE A 86 1.09 -1.62 -1.68
CA ILE A 86 2.16 -1.25 -0.76
C ILE A 86 1.71 -0.03 0.02
N VAL A 87 1.72 -0.12 1.34
CA VAL A 87 1.31 0.97 2.23
C VAL A 87 2.52 1.46 3.03
N LEU A 88 2.80 2.76 2.97
CA LEU A 88 3.91 3.40 3.65
C LEU A 88 3.41 4.24 4.83
N PHE A 89 3.54 3.73 6.05
CA PHE A 89 3.30 4.47 7.31
C PHE A 89 4.61 4.93 7.98
N ARG A 90 5.74 4.67 7.35
CA ARG A 90 7.03 5.20 7.79
C ARG A 90 7.69 5.98 6.67
N ARG A 91 8.41 7.05 7.05
CA ARG A 91 9.18 7.83 6.10
C ARG A 91 10.39 7.02 5.62
N ILE A 92 10.52 6.90 4.31
CA ILE A 92 11.69 6.29 3.66
C ILE A 92 12.70 7.41 3.40
N LYS A 93 13.93 7.22 3.86
CA LYS A 93 15.00 8.24 3.76
C LYS A 93 16.05 7.91 2.71
N SER A 94 16.03 6.72 2.14
CA SER A 94 17.00 6.24 1.17
C SER A 94 16.34 5.85 -0.14
N MET A 95 16.85 6.36 -1.27
CA MET A 95 16.42 5.95 -2.60
C MET A 95 16.57 4.44 -2.82
N VAL A 96 17.65 3.85 -2.33
CA VAL A 96 17.89 2.40 -2.45
C VAL A 96 16.78 1.62 -1.74
N GLU A 97 16.44 2.02 -0.51
CA GLU A 97 15.37 1.39 0.26
C GLU A 97 14.01 1.60 -0.42
N PHE A 98 13.73 2.80 -0.91
CA PHE A 98 12.50 3.10 -1.65
C PHE A 98 12.37 2.19 -2.88
N LYS A 99 13.40 2.11 -3.72
CA LYS A 99 13.41 1.22 -4.89
C LYS A 99 13.26 -0.26 -4.51
N GLN A 100 13.84 -0.71 -3.40
CA GLN A 100 13.66 -2.08 -2.90
C GLN A 100 12.21 -2.37 -2.49
N ILE A 101 11.56 -1.42 -1.81
CA ILE A 101 10.17 -1.54 -1.40
C ILE A 101 9.25 -1.57 -2.62
N ILE A 102 9.41 -0.62 -3.54
CA ILE A 102 8.63 -0.54 -4.79
C ILE A 102 8.84 -1.80 -5.64
N GLY A 103 10.07 -2.29 -5.74
CA GLY A 103 10.41 -3.52 -6.44
C GLY A 103 9.65 -4.76 -5.95
N ARG A 104 9.02 -4.73 -4.78
CA ARG A 104 8.11 -5.80 -4.33
C ARG A 104 6.78 -5.78 -5.08
N GLY A 105 6.30 -4.59 -5.45
CA GLY A 105 5.08 -4.42 -6.23
C GLY A 105 5.29 -4.57 -7.74
N THR A 106 6.49 -4.35 -8.26
CA THR A 106 6.75 -4.38 -9.71
C THR A 106 6.89 -5.79 -10.30
N ARG A 107 6.88 -6.83 -9.48
CA ARG A 107 6.99 -8.20 -9.98
C ARG A 107 5.76 -8.57 -10.79
N LEU A 108 6.01 -9.15 -11.96
CA LEU A 108 4.96 -9.62 -12.87
C LEU A 108 4.25 -10.85 -12.27
N TYR A 109 2.94 -10.86 -12.38
CA TYR A 109 2.08 -11.97 -12.01
C TYR A 109 0.86 -11.98 -12.94
N ASP A 110 0.34 -13.15 -13.25
CA ASP A 110 -0.81 -13.28 -14.15
C ASP A 110 -2.01 -12.48 -13.65
N GLY A 111 -2.63 -11.70 -14.52
CA GLY A 111 -3.74 -10.80 -14.17
C GLY A 111 -3.36 -9.61 -13.29
N LYS A 112 -2.07 -9.26 -13.22
CA LYS A 112 -1.59 -8.08 -12.48
C LYS A 112 -0.95 -7.07 -13.45
N ASP A 113 -1.74 -6.07 -13.84
CA ASP A 113 -1.29 -5.02 -14.78
C ASP A 113 -0.65 -3.83 -14.06
N TYR A 114 -0.97 -3.62 -12.78
CA TYR A 114 -0.45 -2.54 -11.95
C TYR A 114 -0.42 -2.93 -10.48
N PHE A 115 0.26 -2.15 -9.69
CA PHE A 115 0.16 -2.15 -8.23
C PHE A 115 -0.05 -0.73 -7.72
N THR A 116 -0.57 -0.61 -6.50
CA THR A 116 -0.92 0.68 -5.91
C THR A 116 -0.04 0.96 -4.69
N ILE A 117 0.51 2.18 -4.63
CA ILE A 117 1.24 2.67 -3.45
C ILE A 117 0.33 3.64 -2.70
N HIS A 118 0.11 3.36 -1.41
CA HIS A 118 -0.57 4.24 -0.48
C HIS A 118 0.48 4.90 0.42
N ASP A 119 0.92 6.09 0.05
CA ASP A 119 1.98 6.81 0.76
C ASP A 119 1.40 7.85 1.71
N PHE A 120 1.45 7.56 3.01
CA PHE A 120 1.00 8.46 4.08
C PHE A 120 2.11 9.38 4.60
N THR A 121 3.33 9.25 4.08
CA THR A 121 4.54 9.93 4.56
C THR A 121 5.19 10.85 3.54
N ARG A 122 4.58 10.95 2.34
CA ARG A 122 5.11 11.70 1.20
C ARG A 122 6.54 11.28 0.80
N SER A 123 6.89 10.01 1.03
CA SER A 123 8.21 9.50 0.68
C SER A 123 8.47 9.56 -0.82
N HIS A 124 7.43 9.39 -1.66
CA HIS A 124 7.55 9.48 -3.11
C HIS A 124 8.02 10.86 -3.60
N GLU A 125 7.71 11.94 -2.88
CA GLU A 125 8.12 13.31 -3.25
C GLU A 125 9.64 13.52 -3.14
N LEU A 126 10.31 12.73 -2.28
CA LEU A 126 11.76 12.78 -2.09
C LEU A 126 12.53 12.06 -3.21
N PHE A 127 11.86 11.25 -4.01
CA PHE A 127 12.47 10.31 -4.93
C PHE A 127 11.88 10.41 -6.34
N LYS A 128 11.50 11.61 -6.76
CA LYS A 128 11.10 11.87 -8.14
C LYS A 128 12.29 11.60 -9.07
N ASP A 129 12.20 10.53 -9.83
CA ASP A 129 13.20 10.11 -10.80
C ASP A 129 12.49 9.90 -12.15
N PRO A 130 12.62 10.85 -13.12
CA PRO A 130 11.92 10.76 -14.41
C PRO A 130 12.21 9.47 -15.18
N ALA A 131 13.40 8.88 -15.00
CA ALA A 131 13.77 7.62 -15.63
C ALA A 131 13.06 6.41 -15.02
N TRP A 132 12.56 6.55 -13.78
CA TRP A 132 11.82 5.50 -13.06
C TRP A 132 10.31 5.69 -13.12
N ASP A 133 9.86 6.94 -13.06
CA ASP A 133 8.42 7.27 -12.95
C ASP A 133 7.68 7.13 -14.30
N GLY A 134 8.42 7.03 -15.42
CA GLY A 134 7.82 7.05 -16.76
C GLY A 134 7.19 8.41 -17.08
N GLU A 135 6.39 8.48 -18.14
CA GLU A 135 5.59 9.67 -18.44
C GLU A 135 4.49 9.83 -17.39
N GLU A 136 4.36 11.03 -16.84
CA GLU A 136 3.28 11.35 -15.90
C GLU A 136 1.93 11.11 -16.59
N LEU A 137 1.17 10.15 -16.05
CA LEU A 137 -0.24 10.01 -16.46
C LEU A 137 -0.96 11.29 -16.03
N GLU A 138 -1.63 11.96 -16.96
CA GLU A 138 -2.43 13.15 -16.65
C GLU A 138 -3.35 12.88 -15.45
N PRO A 139 -3.44 13.85 -14.50
CA PRO A 139 -4.32 13.69 -13.36
C PRO A 139 -5.75 13.46 -13.86
N VAL A 140 -6.32 12.33 -13.53
CA VAL A 140 -7.76 12.11 -13.76
C VAL A 140 -8.49 13.06 -12.81
N GLU A 141 -9.00 14.16 -13.35
CA GLU A 141 -9.84 15.08 -12.59
C GLU A 141 -11.02 14.31 -11.97
N PRO A 142 -11.28 14.50 -10.67
CA PRO A 142 -12.46 13.91 -10.07
C PRO A 142 -13.69 14.43 -10.82
N ARG A 143 -14.44 13.54 -11.46
CA ARG A 143 -15.73 13.93 -12.05
C ARG A 143 -16.62 14.44 -10.91
N GLU A 144 -16.82 15.74 -10.87
CA GLU A 144 -17.83 16.37 -10.02
C GLU A 144 -19.19 15.74 -10.32
N ARG A 145 -19.72 15.06 -9.33
CA ARG A 145 -21.15 14.67 -9.34
C ARG A 145 -21.95 15.96 -9.16
N THR A 146 -22.40 16.53 -10.26
CA THR A 146 -23.41 17.59 -10.24
C THR A 146 -24.72 17.01 -9.72
N THR A 147 -24.95 17.10 -8.42
CA THR A 147 -26.29 17.10 -7.84
C THR A 147 -26.68 18.55 -7.59
N LYS A 148 -27.45 19.11 -8.51
CA LYS A 148 -28.21 20.34 -8.26
C LYS A 148 -29.42 19.95 -7.39
N GLU A 149 -29.51 20.53 -6.21
CA GLU A 149 -30.77 20.79 -5.50
C GLU A 149 -30.71 22.18 -4.85
N PRO A 150 -31.83 22.89 -4.77
CA PRO A 150 -31.86 24.31 -4.49
C PRO A 150 -32.09 24.65 -3.03
N GLY A 151 -31.29 25.55 -2.54
CA GLY A 151 -31.67 26.60 -1.57
C GLY A 151 -31.85 26.23 -0.13
N GLU A 152 -30.85 26.55 0.72
CA GLU A 152 -31.06 27.09 2.05
C GLU A 152 -29.82 27.88 2.53
N PRO A 153 -29.97 28.85 3.48
CA PRO A 153 -29.05 30.00 3.61
C PRO A 153 -27.76 29.67 4.37
N GLU A 154 -26.71 30.40 4.03
CA GLU A 154 -25.36 30.34 4.62
C GLU A 154 -25.34 30.52 6.14
N PRO A 155 -24.67 29.64 6.90
CA PRO A 155 -24.22 29.93 8.25
C PRO A 155 -22.82 30.57 8.23
N LEU A 156 -22.63 31.52 9.14
CA LEU A 156 -21.42 32.31 9.40
C LEU A 156 -20.14 31.45 9.57
N PRO A 157 -18.94 31.97 9.21
CA PRO A 157 -17.70 31.22 9.26
C PRO A 157 -17.29 30.87 10.69
N GLY A 158 -17.21 29.56 10.95
CA GLY A 158 -16.57 28.98 12.13
C GLY A 158 -15.02 28.95 11.97
N PRO A 159 -14.28 28.75 13.08
CA PRO A 159 -12.82 28.71 13.02
C PRO A 159 -12.31 27.60 12.09
N PRO A 160 -11.15 27.81 11.40
CA PRO A 160 -10.66 26.87 10.42
C PRO A 160 -10.42 25.50 11.05
N ALA A 161 -11.06 24.48 10.47
CA ALA A 161 -10.77 23.08 10.75
C ALA A 161 -9.36 22.74 10.27
N PRO A 162 -8.64 21.80 10.93
CA PRO A 162 -7.35 21.37 10.44
C PRO A 162 -7.51 20.80 9.02
N GLU A 163 -6.70 21.32 8.10
CA GLU A 163 -6.69 20.91 6.69
C GLU A 163 -6.41 19.41 6.60
N ASP A 164 -7.43 18.66 6.20
CA ASP A 164 -7.32 17.25 5.80
C ASP A 164 -6.55 17.23 4.46
N GLU A 165 -5.22 17.09 4.53
CA GLU A 165 -4.40 17.01 3.32
C GLU A 165 -4.80 15.79 2.48
N PRO A 166 -4.96 15.94 1.16
CA PRO A 166 -5.45 14.87 0.30
C PRO A 166 -4.48 13.68 0.30
N ARG A 167 -4.99 12.51 0.67
CA ARG A 167 -4.29 11.23 0.60
C ARG A 167 -4.00 10.91 -0.85
N ARG A 168 -2.73 10.88 -1.25
CA ARG A 168 -2.33 10.55 -2.62
C ARG A 168 -2.21 9.04 -2.80
N ILE A 169 -2.95 8.52 -3.78
CA ILE A 169 -2.88 7.12 -4.24
C ILE A 169 -2.15 7.14 -5.58
N ILE A 170 -1.03 6.42 -5.67
CA ILE A 170 -0.22 6.32 -6.89
C ILE A 170 -0.41 4.93 -7.48
N ARG A 171 -0.80 4.85 -8.75
CA ARG A 171 -0.88 3.59 -9.50
C ARG A 171 0.29 3.53 -10.48
N ILE A 172 1.09 2.48 -10.38
CA ILE A 172 2.20 2.25 -11.30
C ILE A 172 1.84 1.10 -12.23
N LYS A 173 1.79 1.39 -13.54
CA LYS A 173 1.54 0.39 -14.58
C LYS A 173 2.82 -0.43 -14.82
N LEU A 174 2.70 -1.73 -14.84
CA LEU A 174 3.80 -2.63 -15.14
C LEU A 174 4.01 -2.67 -16.66
N ALA A 175 5.27 -2.56 -17.11
CA ALA A 175 5.60 -2.73 -18.53
C ALA A 175 5.48 -4.22 -18.91
N ASP A 176 4.76 -4.49 -20.01
CA ASP A 176 4.72 -5.82 -20.60
C ASP A 176 6.13 -6.23 -21.01
N GLY A 177 6.64 -7.30 -20.41
CA GLY A 177 7.95 -7.89 -20.74
C GLY A 177 7.96 -8.61 -22.09
N LYS A 178 7.62 -7.91 -23.18
CA LYS A 178 7.88 -8.40 -24.54
C LYS A 178 9.30 -8.04 -24.89
N GLU A 179 10.21 -8.99 -24.70
CA GLU A 179 11.49 -9.00 -25.41
C GLU A 179 11.21 -8.94 -26.92
N ARG A 180 11.72 -7.89 -27.55
CA ARG A 180 11.86 -7.87 -29.03
C ARG A 180 13.09 -8.70 -29.37
N SER A 181 12.87 -9.83 -30.00
CA SER A 181 13.88 -10.56 -30.77
C SER A 181 14.39 -9.70 -31.93
#